data_c4b68b1ff984ee419727dc43a9e49a4a
#
_entry.id   c4b68b1ff984ee419727dc43a9e49a4a
#
_cell.length_a   1.000
_cell.length_b   1.000
_cell.length_c   1.000
_cell.angle_alpha   90.00
_cell.angle_beta   90.00
_cell.angle_gamma   90.00
#
_symmetry.space_group_name_H-M   'P 1'
#
loop_
_entity.id
_entity.type
_entity.pdbx_description
1 polymer ?
#
loop_
_entity_poly.entity_id
_entity_poly.type
_entity_poly.pdbx_seq_one_letter_code
_entity_poly.pdbx_strand_id
1 'polypeptide(L)'
;MPILLFDRLLYMQRRTFLISTAASAAQIAGANERVRGAIIGSGGRGQYLTANFKELGVDMAAVCDVYEPNLQAGLKAASTGAKPFDNYKRVLEDRTIDAVVIATPDHWHAQMVIDAVEAGKDVYVEKPMSHKIDDGFRVIEAVRRTGRVVQVGMQRRSFELFQEGRQLMERLGDVRLVNAWWINNQKGLRQTPLAGKLDWAQWLGTAPKRDADPARFFNWYYFWDYSGGLMVGQAAHVIDAIHWFMNSTYPVAVSCAGGRVNLPGAEVPETTCMAVEYPENYLAVFTVGYKAMRYAPANDQMKQFHGSKARLDMSREGYALYAQSDAVDLFPAIEKRQPGSFESATRAHIRNFLECIRSRKDPNTTVEMGQHTSVVLAMAVAALRSGRRMKWNAAERKMEA
;
A
#
# COMPACT_ATOMS: atom_id res chain seq x y z
N MET A 1 48.34 23.80 -54.00
CA MET A 1 47.93 23.72 -52.58
C MET A 1 46.57 24.36 -52.37
N PRO A 2 45.46 23.75 -52.81
CA PRO A 2 44.15 24.13 -52.29
C PRO A 2 43.25 22.92 -51.83
N ILE A 3 43.80 21.71 -51.70
CA ILE A 3 42.95 20.52 -51.40
C ILE A 3 42.77 20.28 -49.89
N LEU A 4 43.64 20.85 -49.05
CA LEU A 4 43.59 20.62 -47.59
C LEU A 4 42.59 21.51 -46.79
N LEU A 5 42.02 22.57 -47.39
CA LEU A 5 41.03 23.42 -46.74
C LEU A 5 39.59 22.87 -46.84
N PHE A 6 39.28 22.15 -47.92
CA PHE A 6 37.93 21.61 -48.13
C PHE A 6 37.62 20.42 -47.20
N ASP A 7 38.60 19.60 -46.89
CA ASP A 7 38.43 18.47 -45.99
C ASP A 7 38.22 18.90 -44.52
N ARG A 8 38.83 20.00 -44.09
CA ARG A 8 38.63 20.51 -42.72
C ARG A 8 37.23 21.12 -42.51
N LEU A 9 36.66 21.75 -43.51
CA LEU A 9 35.32 22.35 -43.44
C LEU A 9 34.21 21.23 -43.44
N LEU A 10 34.39 20.17 -44.22
CA LEU A 10 33.47 19.04 -44.23
C LEU A 10 33.54 18.23 -42.92
N TYR A 11 34.74 18.12 -42.33
CA TYR A 11 34.91 17.42 -41.04
C TYR A 11 34.34 18.21 -39.87
N MET A 12 34.44 19.56 -39.88
CA MET A 12 33.80 20.43 -38.89
C MET A 12 32.26 20.41 -39.01
N GLN A 13 31.72 20.45 -40.23
CA GLN A 13 30.28 20.36 -40.43
C GLN A 13 29.70 19.00 -39.99
N ARG A 14 30.39 17.89 -40.26
CA ARG A 14 29.99 16.55 -39.79
C ARG A 14 30.02 16.42 -38.25
N ARG A 15 31.06 16.98 -37.60
CA ARG A 15 31.12 16.97 -36.12
C ARG A 15 30.03 17.83 -35.49
N THR A 16 29.75 19.02 -36.03
CA THR A 16 28.66 19.89 -35.53
C THR A 16 27.30 19.24 -35.74
N PHE A 17 27.08 18.58 -36.88
CA PHE A 17 25.85 17.85 -37.15
C PHE A 17 25.68 16.63 -36.23
N LEU A 18 26.71 15.84 -35.97
CA LEU A 18 26.67 14.71 -35.05
C LEU A 18 26.49 15.15 -33.60
N ILE A 19 27.07 16.27 -33.17
CA ILE A 19 26.89 16.83 -31.83
C ILE A 19 25.44 17.37 -31.67
N SER A 20 24.90 18.04 -32.70
CA SER A 20 23.52 18.54 -32.64
C SER A 20 22.48 17.40 -32.68
N THR A 21 22.73 16.34 -33.44
CA THR A 21 21.85 15.17 -33.47
C THR A 21 21.93 14.35 -32.16
N ALA A 22 23.12 14.23 -31.56
CA ALA A 22 23.29 13.60 -30.25
C ALA A 22 22.64 14.39 -29.12
N ALA A 23 22.78 15.73 -29.13
CA ALA A 23 22.11 16.62 -28.18
C ALA A 23 20.58 16.61 -28.36
N SER A 24 20.08 16.56 -29.61
CA SER A 24 18.65 16.42 -29.89
C SER A 24 18.12 15.05 -29.50
N ALA A 25 18.88 13.99 -29.74
CA ALA A 25 18.53 12.65 -29.31
C ALA A 25 18.52 12.53 -27.76
N ALA A 26 19.48 13.17 -27.06
CA ALA A 26 19.51 13.21 -25.60
C ALA A 26 18.35 14.07 -25.03
N GLN A 27 17.97 15.17 -25.69
CA GLN A 27 16.79 15.94 -25.30
C GLN A 27 15.48 15.19 -25.58
N ILE A 28 15.39 14.41 -26.67
CA ILE A 28 14.25 13.56 -26.97
C ILE A 28 14.19 12.37 -25.99
N ALA A 29 15.33 11.78 -25.64
CA ALA A 29 15.41 10.75 -24.59
C ALA A 29 14.95 11.30 -23.23
N GLY A 30 15.40 12.48 -22.82
CA GLY A 30 14.99 13.10 -21.55
C GLY A 30 13.52 13.53 -21.52
N ALA A 31 12.91 13.87 -22.66
CA ALA A 31 11.48 14.17 -22.77
C ALA A 31 10.61 12.90 -22.72
N ASN A 32 11.16 11.74 -23.13
CA ASN A 32 10.48 10.44 -23.09
C ASN A 32 10.66 9.69 -21.75
N GLU A 33 11.48 10.18 -20.82
CA GLU A 33 11.73 9.54 -19.52
C GLU A 33 10.72 9.89 -18.43
N ARG A 34 9.81 10.84 -18.68
CA ARG A 34 8.81 11.24 -17.70
C ARG A 34 7.64 10.28 -17.71
N VAL A 35 7.49 9.52 -16.61
CA VAL A 35 6.36 8.61 -16.43
C VAL A 35 5.04 9.40 -16.50
N ARG A 36 4.13 8.96 -17.35
CA ARG A 36 2.75 9.46 -17.42
C ARG A 36 1.85 8.55 -16.61
N GLY A 37 1.28 9.10 -15.56
CA GLY A 37 0.45 8.38 -14.60
C GLY A 37 -1.02 8.74 -14.67
N ALA A 38 -1.86 7.82 -14.18
CA ALA A 38 -3.27 8.07 -13.93
C ALA A 38 -3.63 7.62 -12.51
N ILE A 39 -4.56 8.35 -11.86
CA ILE A 39 -5.17 7.91 -10.60
C ILE A 39 -6.53 7.27 -10.87
N ILE A 40 -6.77 6.11 -10.28
CA ILE A 40 -8.06 5.41 -10.25
C ILE A 40 -8.54 5.37 -8.80
N GLY A 41 -9.64 6.07 -8.51
CA GLY A 41 -10.12 6.36 -7.16
C GLY A 41 -9.47 7.62 -6.58
N SER A 42 -10.11 8.76 -6.73
CA SER A 42 -9.62 10.07 -6.28
C SER A 42 -10.29 10.59 -5.02
N GLY A 43 -10.65 9.67 -4.10
CA GLY A 43 -10.97 10.00 -2.71
C GLY A 43 -9.78 10.61 -1.97
N GLY A 44 -9.89 10.85 -0.66
CA GLY A 44 -8.83 11.54 0.11
C GLY A 44 -7.44 10.90 -0.04
N ARG A 45 -7.34 9.54 -0.05
CA ARG A 45 -6.06 8.85 -0.25
C ARG A 45 -5.55 9.02 -1.69
N GLY A 46 -6.44 8.93 -2.68
CA GLY A 46 -6.07 9.13 -4.09
C GLY A 46 -5.53 10.53 -4.35
N GLN A 47 -6.17 11.57 -3.81
CA GLN A 47 -5.70 12.96 -3.92
C GLN A 47 -4.32 13.15 -3.29
N TYR A 48 -4.11 12.58 -2.09
CA TYR A 48 -2.80 12.62 -1.42
C TYR A 48 -1.71 11.94 -2.25
N LEU A 49 -1.99 10.76 -2.82
CA LEU A 49 -1.03 10.07 -3.69
C LEU A 49 -0.77 10.86 -4.97
N THR A 50 -1.81 11.38 -5.62
CA THR A 50 -1.69 12.19 -6.84
C THR A 50 -0.74 13.38 -6.63
N ALA A 51 -0.88 14.11 -5.52
CA ALA A 51 0.00 15.21 -5.18
C ALA A 51 1.46 14.75 -5.00
N ASN A 52 1.70 13.65 -4.27
CA ASN A 52 3.04 13.12 -4.04
C ASN A 52 3.69 12.59 -5.32
N PHE A 53 2.95 11.89 -6.20
CA PHE A 53 3.47 11.46 -7.51
C PHE A 53 3.85 12.66 -8.37
N LYS A 54 3.00 13.69 -8.42
CA LYS A 54 3.28 14.93 -9.15
C LYS A 54 4.51 15.67 -8.62
N GLU A 55 4.67 15.79 -7.30
CA GLU A 55 5.86 16.38 -6.67
C GLU A 55 7.14 15.61 -7.02
N LEU A 56 7.06 14.32 -7.24
CA LEU A 56 8.17 13.46 -7.66
C LEU A 56 8.37 13.40 -9.19
N GLY A 57 7.72 14.30 -9.92
CA GLY A 57 7.97 14.51 -11.35
C GLY A 57 7.12 13.65 -12.29
N VAL A 58 6.13 12.90 -11.79
CA VAL A 58 5.19 12.17 -12.64
C VAL A 58 4.19 13.15 -13.28
N ASP A 59 3.93 12.98 -14.56
CA ASP A 59 2.81 13.65 -15.22
C ASP A 59 1.50 12.91 -14.91
N MET A 60 0.77 13.37 -13.89
CA MET A 60 -0.54 12.81 -13.52
C MET A 60 -1.59 13.27 -14.54
N ALA A 61 -1.59 12.62 -15.71
CA ALA A 61 -2.28 13.04 -16.93
C ALA A 61 -3.76 12.64 -16.99
N ALA A 62 -4.21 11.76 -16.08
CA ALA A 62 -5.61 11.32 -16.04
C ALA A 62 -6.08 11.07 -14.60
N VAL A 63 -7.36 11.33 -14.38
CA VAL A 63 -8.06 11.09 -13.11
C VAL A 63 -9.34 10.31 -13.39
N CYS A 64 -9.54 9.22 -12.67
CA CYS A 64 -10.75 8.41 -12.76
C CYS A 64 -11.43 8.27 -11.40
N ASP A 65 -12.69 8.64 -11.32
CA ASP A 65 -13.56 8.35 -10.18
C ASP A 65 -15.01 8.25 -10.64
N VAL A 66 -15.78 7.38 -10.03
CA VAL A 66 -17.21 7.19 -10.29
C VAL A 66 -18.09 8.16 -9.52
N TYR A 67 -17.52 8.97 -8.63
CA TYR A 67 -18.19 10.02 -7.87
C TYR A 67 -17.67 11.40 -8.29
N GLU A 68 -18.54 12.22 -8.87
CA GLU A 68 -18.19 13.50 -9.48
C GLU A 68 -17.41 14.45 -8.54
N PRO A 69 -17.76 14.65 -7.26
CA PRO A 69 -16.96 15.50 -6.36
C PRO A 69 -15.53 15.01 -6.15
N ASN A 70 -15.31 13.69 -6.08
CA ASN A 70 -13.97 13.11 -5.98
C ASN A 70 -13.19 13.33 -7.28
N LEU A 71 -13.83 13.12 -8.44
CA LEU A 71 -13.23 13.36 -9.76
C LEU A 71 -12.74 14.81 -9.87
N GLN A 72 -13.58 15.79 -9.51
CA GLN A 72 -13.22 17.21 -9.55
C GLN A 72 -12.08 17.56 -8.58
N ALA A 73 -12.11 16.99 -7.37
CA ALA A 73 -11.01 17.17 -6.40
C ALA A 73 -9.70 16.54 -6.87
N GLY A 74 -9.77 15.36 -7.50
CA GLY A 74 -8.63 14.69 -8.11
C GLY A 74 -8.00 15.49 -9.25
N LEU A 75 -8.81 16.09 -10.11
CA LEU A 75 -8.33 16.95 -11.21
C LEU A 75 -7.57 18.17 -10.70
N LYS A 76 -7.99 18.76 -9.57
CA LYS A 76 -7.25 19.87 -8.92
C LYS A 76 -5.87 19.43 -8.40
N ALA A 77 -5.73 18.19 -7.96
CA ALA A 77 -4.47 17.64 -7.46
C ALA A 77 -3.53 17.19 -8.59
N ALA A 78 -4.09 16.80 -9.75
CA ALA A 78 -3.37 16.25 -10.89
C ALA A 78 -2.55 17.29 -11.67
N SER A 79 -1.92 16.90 -12.77
CA SER A 79 -1.23 17.80 -13.69
C SER A 79 -2.21 18.72 -14.43
N THR A 80 -1.75 19.90 -14.82
CA THR A 80 -2.57 20.81 -15.64
C THR A 80 -2.95 20.11 -16.95
N GLY A 81 -4.25 20.13 -17.28
CA GLY A 81 -4.77 19.47 -18.49
C GLY A 81 -5.03 17.97 -18.32
N ALA A 82 -4.98 17.44 -17.09
CA ALA A 82 -5.35 16.05 -16.80
C ALA A 82 -6.78 15.74 -17.28
N LYS A 83 -6.95 14.58 -17.91
CA LYS A 83 -8.23 14.15 -18.50
C LYS A 83 -9.11 13.48 -17.43
N PRO A 84 -10.41 13.82 -17.34
CA PRO A 84 -11.35 13.12 -16.48
C PRO A 84 -11.84 11.81 -17.13
N PHE A 85 -12.03 10.78 -16.30
CA PHE A 85 -12.67 9.52 -16.68
C PHE A 85 -13.65 9.08 -15.60
N ASP A 86 -14.78 8.54 -16.01
CA ASP A 86 -15.80 7.95 -15.16
C ASP A 86 -15.75 6.41 -15.13
N ASN A 87 -14.87 5.81 -15.96
CA ASN A 87 -14.66 4.38 -16.04
C ASN A 87 -13.16 4.08 -16.19
N TYR A 88 -12.60 3.29 -15.26
CA TYR A 88 -11.18 2.97 -15.25
C TYR A 88 -10.71 2.20 -16.47
N LYS A 89 -11.56 1.39 -17.11
CA LYS A 89 -11.19 0.65 -18.34
C LYS A 89 -10.79 1.60 -19.46
N ARG A 90 -11.46 2.74 -19.56
CA ARG A 90 -11.10 3.77 -20.55
C ARG A 90 -9.75 4.43 -20.25
N VAL A 91 -9.34 4.50 -18.98
CA VAL A 91 -7.98 4.91 -18.62
C VAL A 91 -6.96 3.89 -19.11
N LEU A 92 -7.27 2.59 -18.98
CA LEU A 92 -6.38 1.51 -19.39
C LEU A 92 -6.22 1.43 -20.92
N GLU A 93 -7.22 1.84 -21.68
CA GLU A 93 -7.19 1.93 -23.15
C GLU A 93 -6.29 3.08 -23.65
N ASP A 94 -6.03 4.10 -22.83
CA ASP A 94 -5.14 5.23 -23.21
C ASP A 94 -3.69 4.77 -23.23
N ARG A 95 -3.14 4.58 -24.44
CA ARG A 95 -1.76 4.12 -24.66
C ARG A 95 -0.71 5.15 -24.23
N THR A 96 -1.10 6.38 -23.94
CA THR A 96 -0.19 7.43 -23.47
C THR A 96 0.04 7.36 -21.95
N ILE A 97 -0.69 6.54 -21.21
CA ILE A 97 -0.51 6.29 -19.80
C ILE A 97 0.44 5.10 -19.61
N ASP A 98 1.53 5.30 -18.87
CA ASP A 98 2.54 4.28 -18.57
C ASP A 98 2.20 3.49 -17.31
N ALA A 99 1.69 4.17 -16.29
CA ALA A 99 1.42 3.60 -14.97
C ALA A 99 0.10 4.09 -14.38
N VAL A 100 -0.53 3.26 -13.57
CA VAL A 100 -1.74 3.63 -12.84
C VAL A 100 -1.54 3.51 -11.34
N VAL A 101 -2.16 4.43 -10.60
CA VAL A 101 -2.23 4.42 -9.13
C VAL A 101 -3.66 4.03 -8.77
N ILE A 102 -3.84 2.92 -8.04
CA ILE A 102 -5.14 2.41 -7.64
C ILE A 102 -5.34 2.71 -6.15
N ALA A 103 -6.34 3.54 -5.84
CA ALA A 103 -6.69 3.98 -4.49
C ALA A 103 -8.22 3.94 -4.25
N THR A 104 -8.85 2.91 -4.77
CA THR A 104 -10.27 2.59 -4.64
C THR A 104 -10.58 1.87 -3.31
N PRO A 105 -11.84 1.49 -3.01
CA PRO A 105 -12.13 0.55 -1.93
C PRO A 105 -11.49 -0.83 -2.16
N ASP A 106 -11.22 -1.56 -1.06
CA ASP A 106 -10.41 -2.79 -1.05
C ASP A 106 -10.91 -3.86 -2.03
N HIS A 107 -12.23 -4.01 -2.19
CA HIS A 107 -12.85 -5.03 -3.05
C HIS A 107 -12.55 -4.85 -4.55
N TRP A 108 -12.06 -3.68 -4.95
CA TRP A 108 -11.69 -3.37 -6.33
C TRP A 108 -10.22 -3.63 -6.65
N HIS A 109 -9.33 -3.61 -5.64
CA HIS A 109 -7.88 -3.58 -5.86
C HIS A 109 -7.41 -4.71 -6.78
N ALA A 110 -7.73 -5.96 -6.47
CA ALA A 110 -7.22 -7.12 -7.22
C ALA A 110 -7.65 -7.10 -8.69
N GLN A 111 -8.94 -6.86 -8.97
CA GLN A 111 -9.43 -6.84 -10.34
C GLN A 111 -8.82 -5.70 -11.16
N MET A 112 -8.69 -4.51 -10.55
CA MET A 112 -8.09 -3.36 -11.24
C MET A 112 -6.59 -3.57 -11.51
N VAL A 113 -5.85 -4.25 -10.61
CA VAL A 113 -4.46 -4.61 -10.86
C VAL A 113 -4.35 -5.56 -12.04
N ILE A 114 -5.17 -6.64 -12.07
CA ILE A 114 -5.17 -7.61 -13.16
C ILE A 114 -5.44 -6.92 -14.50
N ASP A 115 -6.53 -6.16 -14.60
CA ASP A 115 -6.89 -5.46 -15.81
C ASP A 115 -5.81 -4.47 -16.28
N ALA A 116 -5.16 -3.77 -15.33
CA ALA A 116 -4.11 -2.80 -15.62
C ALA A 116 -2.83 -3.47 -16.17
N VAL A 117 -2.36 -4.56 -15.55
CA VAL A 117 -1.16 -5.24 -16.03
C VAL A 117 -1.41 -5.94 -17.38
N GLU A 118 -2.62 -6.44 -17.62
CA GLU A 118 -3.01 -6.99 -18.92
C GLU A 118 -3.09 -5.91 -20.01
N ALA A 119 -3.48 -4.68 -19.63
CA ALA A 119 -3.43 -3.52 -20.53
C ALA A 119 -2.00 -2.94 -20.70
N GLY A 120 -0.98 -3.60 -20.12
CA GLY A 120 0.41 -3.20 -20.26
C GLY A 120 0.84 -2.05 -19.35
N LYS A 121 0.09 -1.72 -18.28
CA LYS A 121 0.42 -0.65 -17.33
C LYS A 121 1.23 -1.18 -16.16
N ASP A 122 2.19 -0.40 -15.67
CA ASP A 122 2.77 -0.60 -14.35
C ASP A 122 1.81 -0.06 -13.28
N VAL A 123 1.82 -0.63 -12.06
CA VAL A 123 0.77 -0.37 -11.08
C VAL A 123 1.33 -0.05 -9.69
N TYR A 124 0.86 1.03 -9.09
CA TYR A 124 0.91 1.23 -7.64
C TYR A 124 -0.48 0.99 -7.09
N VAL A 125 -0.66 -0.02 -6.24
CA VAL A 125 -1.96 -0.33 -5.63
C VAL A 125 -1.93 -0.09 -4.14
N GLU A 126 -2.96 0.58 -3.59
CA GLU A 126 -3.11 0.72 -2.14
C GLU A 126 -3.35 -0.63 -1.47
N LYS A 127 -3.01 -0.67 -0.19
CA LYS A 127 -3.21 -1.84 0.67
C LYS A 127 -4.68 -1.89 1.21
N PRO A 128 -5.20 -3.08 1.51
CA PRO A 128 -4.68 -4.41 1.22
C PRO A 128 -4.70 -4.71 -0.28
N MET A 129 -3.77 -5.52 -0.78
CA MET A 129 -3.71 -5.83 -2.22
C MET A 129 -4.96 -6.54 -2.73
N SER A 130 -5.56 -7.38 -1.90
CA SER A 130 -6.79 -8.12 -2.23
C SER A 130 -7.70 -8.26 -1.04
N HIS A 131 -9.00 -8.30 -1.31
CA HIS A 131 -10.07 -8.54 -0.33
C HIS A 131 -10.33 -10.05 -0.12
N LYS A 132 -10.04 -10.88 -1.14
CA LYS A 132 -10.18 -12.33 -1.11
C LYS A 132 -8.85 -13.01 -1.39
N ILE A 133 -8.63 -14.20 -0.79
CA ILE A 133 -7.38 -14.96 -0.95
C ILE A 133 -7.14 -15.33 -2.41
N ASP A 134 -8.14 -15.89 -3.09
CA ASP A 134 -8.01 -16.36 -4.47
C ASP A 134 -7.71 -15.22 -5.45
N ASP A 135 -8.31 -14.05 -5.25
CA ASP A 135 -8.07 -12.88 -6.08
C ASP A 135 -6.61 -12.43 -5.99
N GLY A 136 -5.99 -12.51 -4.80
CA GLY A 136 -4.59 -12.17 -4.64
C GLY A 136 -3.63 -13.14 -5.38
N PHE A 137 -3.95 -14.44 -5.42
CA PHE A 137 -3.18 -15.38 -6.25
C PHE A 137 -3.35 -15.11 -7.75
N ARG A 138 -4.56 -14.73 -8.20
CA ARG A 138 -4.79 -14.29 -9.58
C ARG A 138 -3.97 -13.04 -9.95
N VAL A 139 -3.82 -12.10 -9.01
CA VAL A 139 -2.93 -10.94 -9.19
C VAL A 139 -1.50 -11.39 -9.42
N ILE A 140 -0.95 -12.28 -8.58
CA ILE A 140 0.42 -12.79 -8.73
C ILE A 140 0.60 -13.43 -10.11
N GLU A 141 -0.33 -14.27 -10.54
CA GLU A 141 -0.27 -14.94 -11.85
C GLU A 141 -0.29 -13.94 -13.01
N ALA A 142 -1.16 -12.93 -12.96
CA ALA A 142 -1.25 -11.89 -13.98
C ALA A 142 0.04 -11.04 -14.06
N VAL A 143 0.58 -10.64 -12.91
CA VAL A 143 1.83 -9.86 -12.84
C VAL A 143 3.02 -10.65 -13.38
N ARG A 144 3.16 -11.92 -12.97
CA ARG A 144 4.23 -12.79 -13.49
C ARG A 144 4.14 -13.02 -15.00
N ARG A 145 2.92 -13.23 -15.52
CA ARG A 145 2.68 -13.43 -16.96
C ARG A 145 3.01 -12.19 -17.79
N THR A 146 2.68 -11.00 -17.28
CA THR A 146 2.83 -9.74 -18.04
C THR A 146 4.20 -9.08 -17.84
N GLY A 147 4.95 -9.44 -16.79
CA GLY A 147 6.22 -8.82 -16.44
C GLY A 147 6.11 -7.32 -16.08
N ARG A 148 4.89 -6.87 -15.67
CA ARG A 148 4.68 -5.49 -15.24
C ARG A 148 5.17 -5.28 -13.82
N VAL A 149 5.65 -4.06 -13.53
CA VAL A 149 6.04 -3.67 -12.18
C VAL A 149 4.78 -3.33 -11.39
N VAL A 150 4.56 -4.05 -10.29
CA VAL A 150 3.44 -3.78 -9.38
C VAL A 150 3.96 -3.60 -7.96
N GLN A 151 3.72 -2.43 -7.37
CA GLN A 151 4.06 -2.14 -6.00
C GLN A 151 2.81 -1.98 -5.14
N VAL A 152 2.77 -2.71 -4.02
CA VAL A 152 1.69 -2.58 -3.03
C VAL A 152 2.01 -1.47 -2.02
N GLY A 153 1.05 -0.63 -1.69
CA GLY A 153 1.20 0.57 -0.85
C GLY A 153 1.52 0.31 0.63
N MET A 154 2.54 -0.51 0.90
CA MET A 154 3.05 -0.82 2.24
C MET A 154 4.33 -0.04 2.52
N GLN A 155 4.21 1.28 2.63
CA GLN A 155 5.31 2.24 2.62
C GLN A 155 6.32 2.10 3.77
N ARG A 156 6.03 1.31 4.84
CA ARG A 156 6.99 1.09 5.93
C ARG A 156 8.26 0.40 5.46
N ARG A 157 8.21 -0.44 4.42
CA ARG A 157 9.39 -1.09 3.84
C ARG A 157 10.37 -0.13 3.17
N SER A 158 9.91 1.07 2.82
CA SER A 158 10.74 2.14 2.24
C SER A 158 11.09 3.23 3.27
N PHE A 159 10.68 3.08 4.52
CA PHE A 159 10.89 4.06 5.56
C PHE A 159 12.19 3.79 6.32
N GLU A 160 13.09 4.75 6.33
CA GLU A 160 14.44 4.65 6.91
C GLU A 160 14.43 4.12 8.36
N LEU A 161 13.58 4.68 9.23
CA LEU A 161 13.46 4.23 10.63
C LEU A 161 13.12 2.74 10.73
N PHE A 162 12.28 2.22 9.83
CA PHE A 162 11.95 0.80 9.82
C PHE A 162 13.08 -0.05 9.25
N GLN A 163 13.83 0.46 8.27
CA GLN A 163 15.00 -0.23 7.72
C GLN A 163 16.10 -0.35 8.78
N GLU A 164 16.37 0.72 9.52
CA GLU A 164 17.33 0.73 10.63
C GLU A 164 16.87 -0.18 11.77
N GLY A 165 15.60 -0.05 12.22
CA GLY A 165 15.04 -0.90 13.28
C GLY A 165 15.11 -2.38 12.92
N ARG A 166 14.89 -2.75 11.64
CA ARG A 166 15.01 -4.14 11.18
C ARG A 166 16.43 -4.69 11.35
N GLN A 167 17.47 -3.88 11.18
CA GLN A 167 18.86 -4.32 11.39
C GLN A 167 19.13 -4.71 12.86
N LEU A 168 18.35 -4.17 13.80
CA LEU A 168 18.49 -4.50 15.22
C LEU A 168 17.89 -5.87 15.58
N MET A 169 17.12 -6.51 14.70
CA MET A 169 16.52 -7.83 14.97
C MET A 169 17.56 -8.90 15.31
N GLU A 170 18.75 -8.84 14.75
CA GLU A 170 19.86 -9.77 15.04
C GLU A 170 20.28 -9.76 16.53
N ARG A 171 20.00 -8.66 17.25
CA ARG A 171 20.34 -8.50 18.67
C ARG A 171 19.32 -9.11 19.63
N LEU A 172 18.13 -9.49 19.13
CA LEU A 172 17.04 -9.93 20.00
C LEU A 172 17.21 -11.35 20.52
N GLY A 173 17.99 -12.19 19.86
CA GLY A 173 17.97 -13.63 20.08
C GLY A 173 16.67 -14.24 19.56
N ASP A 174 16.17 -15.31 20.23
CA ASP A 174 14.94 -15.99 19.82
C ASP A 174 13.72 -15.14 20.14
N VAL A 175 13.01 -14.66 19.11
CA VAL A 175 11.73 -13.95 19.28
C VAL A 175 10.59 -14.97 19.29
N ARG A 176 9.81 -15.01 20.38
CA ARG A 176 8.65 -15.91 20.55
C ARG A 176 7.32 -15.19 20.62
N LEU A 177 7.36 -13.87 20.82
CA LEU A 177 6.17 -13.04 20.95
C LEU A 177 6.38 -11.71 20.22
N VAL A 178 5.38 -11.32 19.44
CA VAL A 178 5.26 -9.96 18.88
C VAL A 178 3.92 -9.38 19.33
N ASN A 179 3.97 -8.31 20.14
CA ASN A 179 2.79 -7.55 20.52
C ASN A 179 2.67 -6.29 19.66
N ALA A 180 1.50 -6.06 19.11
CA ALA A 180 1.26 -4.86 18.32
C ALA A 180 -0.11 -4.27 18.62
N TRP A 181 -0.22 -2.96 18.46
CA TRP A 181 -1.49 -2.26 18.58
C TRP A 181 -1.59 -1.06 17.66
N TRP A 182 -2.84 -0.66 17.41
CA TRP A 182 -3.20 0.60 16.80
C TRP A 182 -4.40 1.18 17.54
N ILE A 183 -4.15 2.19 18.37
CA ILE A 183 -5.12 2.75 19.29
C ILE A 183 -5.40 4.19 18.89
N ASN A 184 -6.69 4.52 18.75
CA ASN A 184 -7.11 5.87 18.38
C ASN A 184 -8.53 6.17 18.91
N ASN A 185 -8.96 7.42 18.75
CA ASN A 185 -10.34 7.84 18.95
C ASN A 185 -10.86 8.41 17.63
N GLN A 186 -11.71 7.65 16.96
CA GLN A 186 -12.38 8.10 15.74
C GLN A 186 -13.78 8.62 16.04
N LYS A 187 -14.19 9.59 15.23
CA LYS A 187 -15.59 10.04 15.17
C LYS A 187 -16.45 8.90 14.60
N GLY A 188 -17.77 8.97 14.85
CA GLY A 188 -18.76 8.05 14.27
C GLY A 188 -18.74 8.04 12.73
N LEU A 189 -19.60 7.21 12.15
CA LEU A 189 -19.73 7.14 10.69
C LEU A 189 -20.09 8.50 10.10
N ARG A 190 -19.55 8.77 8.94
CA ARG A 190 -19.88 9.98 8.17
C ARG A 190 -21.32 9.88 7.66
N GLN A 191 -22.18 10.75 8.16
CA GLN A 191 -23.59 10.89 7.80
C GLN A 191 -23.73 12.09 6.86
N THR A 192 -23.24 11.98 5.63
CA THR A 192 -23.27 13.09 4.66
C THR A 192 -24.05 12.62 3.42
N PRO A 193 -25.02 13.39 2.92
CA PRO A 193 -25.66 13.07 1.65
C PRO A 193 -24.66 13.17 0.49
N LEU A 194 -24.97 12.51 -0.62
CA LEU A 194 -24.21 12.65 -1.86
C LEU A 194 -24.40 14.07 -2.41
N ALA A 195 -23.27 14.73 -2.72
CA ALA A 195 -23.27 16.12 -3.21
C ALA A 195 -23.16 16.22 -4.74
N GLY A 196 -23.21 15.09 -5.47
CA GLY A 196 -23.08 15.04 -6.91
C GLY A 196 -23.38 13.65 -7.45
N LYS A 197 -23.19 13.44 -8.75
CA LYS A 197 -23.46 12.17 -9.41
C LYS A 197 -22.51 11.09 -8.90
N LEU A 198 -23.05 9.92 -8.58
CA LEU A 198 -22.35 8.70 -8.25
C LEU A 198 -22.83 7.59 -9.19
N ASP A 199 -21.93 6.94 -9.92
CA ASP A 199 -22.24 5.68 -10.60
C ASP A 199 -22.11 4.55 -9.59
N TRP A 200 -23.21 4.28 -8.89
CA TRP A 200 -23.31 3.28 -7.85
C TRP A 200 -23.07 1.86 -8.38
N ALA A 201 -23.53 1.57 -9.60
CA ALA A 201 -23.36 0.25 -10.19
C ALA A 201 -21.87 -0.06 -10.46
N GLN A 202 -21.15 0.90 -11.02
CA GLN A 202 -19.70 0.78 -11.18
C GLN A 202 -18.97 0.74 -9.82
N TRP A 203 -19.42 1.54 -8.84
CA TRP A 203 -18.81 1.53 -7.52
C TRP A 203 -18.95 0.16 -6.82
N LEU A 204 -20.11 -0.47 -6.90
CA LEU A 204 -20.34 -1.83 -6.37
C LEU A 204 -19.49 -2.88 -7.06
N GLY A 205 -19.40 -2.83 -8.39
CA GLY A 205 -18.68 -3.83 -9.17
C GLY A 205 -19.18 -5.24 -8.92
N THR A 206 -18.30 -6.11 -8.37
CA THR A 206 -18.62 -7.50 -8.04
C THR A 206 -19.22 -7.69 -6.65
N ALA A 207 -19.33 -6.64 -5.84
CA ALA A 207 -19.99 -6.71 -4.54
C ALA A 207 -21.50 -6.96 -4.70
N PRO A 208 -22.18 -7.46 -3.66
CA PRO A 208 -23.63 -7.70 -3.72
C PRO A 208 -24.42 -6.48 -4.17
N LYS A 209 -25.35 -6.68 -5.10
CA LYS A 209 -26.21 -5.60 -5.61
C LYS A 209 -27.09 -5.04 -4.49
N ARG A 210 -27.10 -3.73 -4.35
CA ARG A 210 -27.87 -2.97 -3.36
C ARG A 210 -28.27 -1.62 -3.93
N ASP A 211 -29.29 -1.01 -3.35
CA ASP A 211 -29.61 0.38 -3.61
C ASP A 211 -28.49 1.31 -3.12
N ALA A 212 -28.39 2.49 -3.74
CA ALA A 212 -27.37 3.46 -3.39
C ALA A 212 -27.53 3.93 -1.92
N ASP A 213 -26.45 3.75 -1.17
CA ASP A 213 -26.39 4.09 0.25
C ASP A 213 -25.19 5.01 0.52
N PRO A 214 -25.41 6.30 0.81
CA PRO A 214 -24.34 7.24 1.15
C PRO A 214 -23.50 6.81 2.35
N ALA A 215 -24.10 6.18 3.36
CA ALA A 215 -23.36 5.72 4.53
C ALA A 215 -22.38 4.63 4.15
N ARG A 216 -22.77 3.67 3.29
CA ARG A 216 -21.87 2.64 2.76
C ARG A 216 -20.80 3.23 1.85
N PHE A 217 -21.14 4.19 1.02
CA PHE A 217 -20.17 4.84 0.14
C PHE A 217 -19.07 5.56 0.92
N PHE A 218 -19.43 6.40 1.89
CA PHE A 218 -18.45 7.20 2.64
C PHE A 218 -17.70 6.42 3.72
N ASN A 219 -18.26 5.29 4.19
CA ASN A 219 -17.69 4.49 5.28
C ASN A 219 -17.50 3.04 4.86
N TRP A 220 -17.20 2.79 3.60
CA TRP A 220 -17.13 1.47 2.98
C TRP A 220 -16.30 0.45 3.79
N TYR A 221 -15.26 0.88 4.45
CA TYR A 221 -14.40 0.00 5.23
C TYR A 221 -15.06 -0.59 6.49
N TYR A 222 -16.22 -0.11 6.91
CA TYR A 222 -17.01 -0.68 8.01
C TYR A 222 -18.04 -1.73 7.54
N PHE A 223 -18.00 -2.13 6.26
CA PHE A 223 -18.94 -3.09 5.69
C PHE A 223 -18.20 -4.27 5.06
N TRP A 224 -18.65 -5.50 5.41
CA TRP A 224 -18.00 -6.75 4.99
C TRP A 224 -17.92 -6.96 3.47
N ASP A 225 -18.86 -6.39 2.73
CA ASP A 225 -18.88 -6.50 1.28
C ASP A 225 -17.70 -5.81 0.59
N TYR A 226 -17.09 -4.83 1.26
CA TYR A 226 -16.09 -3.93 0.66
C TYR A 226 -14.73 -4.01 1.35
N SER A 227 -14.70 -4.37 2.64
CA SER A 227 -13.49 -4.43 3.45
C SER A 227 -13.70 -5.32 4.69
N GLY A 228 -12.72 -5.40 5.57
CA GLY A 228 -12.80 -6.04 6.90
C GLY A 228 -12.62 -5.03 8.04
N GLY A 229 -12.97 -3.77 7.82
CA GLY A 229 -12.92 -2.71 8.81
C GLY A 229 -11.51 -2.20 9.12
N LEU A 230 -11.44 -1.51 10.24
CA LEU A 230 -10.17 -0.97 10.72
C LEU A 230 -9.15 -2.06 11.05
N MET A 231 -9.60 -3.25 11.46
CA MET A 231 -8.73 -4.40 11.63
C MET A 231 -7.96 -4.69 10.34
N VAL A 232 -8.62 -4.85 9.21
CA VAL A 232 -7.98 -5.10 7.91
C VAL A 232 -7.15 -3.91 7.47
N GLY A 233 -7.75 -2.72 7.48
CA GLY A 233 -7.07 -1.51 7.00
C GLY A 233 -5.80 -1.16 7.76
N GLN A 234 -5.76 -1.39 9.08
CA GLN A 234 -4.60 -1.09 9.92
C GLN A 234 -3.66 -2.29 10.06
N ALA A 235 -4.21 -3.51 10.18
CA ALA A 235 -3.37 -4.69 10.26
C ALA A 235 -2.54 -4.90 8.99
N ALA A 236 -2.99 -4.47 7.81
CA ALA A 236 -2.20 -4.54 6.58
C ALA A 236 -0.78 -3.98 6.78
N HIS A 237 -0.67 -2.83 7.43
CA HIS A 237 0.62 -2.21 7.73
C HIS A 237 1.40 -2.91 8.85
N VAL A 238 0.71 -3.50 9.82
CA VAL A 238 1.33 -4.11 11.00
C VAL A 238 1.84 -5.50 10.65
N ILE A 239 1.00 -6.32 10.03
CA ILE A 239 1.33 -7.69 9.62
C ILE A 239 2.45 -7.69 8.58
N ASP A 240 2.40 -6.78 7.59
CA ASP A 240 3.50 -6.63 6.63
C ASP A 240 4.83 -6.29 7.30
N ALA A 241 4.83 -5.39 8.28
CA ALA A 241 6.04 -5.08 9.04
C ALA A 241 6.53 -6.28 9.86
N ILE A 242 5.63 -7.04 10.49
CA ILE A 242 5.97 -8.26 11.22
C ILE A 242 6.58 -9.31 10.28
N HIS A 243 5.92 -9.58 9.13
CA HIS A 243 6.46 -10.48 8.11
C HIS A 243 7.88 -10.09 7.68
N TRP A 244 8.10 -8.80 7.46
CA TRP A 244 9.40 -8.30 7.02
C TRP A 244 10.48 -8.43 8.10
N PHE A 245 10.16 -8.09 9.37
CA PHE A 245 11.10 -8.16 10.49
C PHE A 245 11.42 -9.60 10.88
N MET A 246 10.43 -10.49 10.84
CA MET A 246 10.55 -11.89 11.23
C MET A 246 10.91 -12.82 10.06
N ASN A 247 11.04 -12.29 8.82
CA ASN A 247 11.23 -13.07 7.59
C ASN A 247 10.15 -14.15 7.38
N SER A 248 8.92 -13.87 7.80
CA SER A 248 7.79 -14.78 7.71
C SER A 248 6.92 -14.53 6.46
N THR A 249 6.11 -15.50 6.10
CA THR A 249 5.22 -15.42 4.93
C THR A 249 3.77 -15.74 5.31
N TYR A 250 3.39 -17.02 5.32
CA TYR A 250 2.06 -17.47 5.64
C TYR A 250 1.95 -17.91 7.10
N PRO A 251 0.79 -17.72 7.75
CA PRO A 251 0.57 -18.19 9.11
C PRO A 251 0.33 -19.71 9.14
N VAL A 252 0.45 -20.31 10.31
CA VAL A 252 -0.11 -21.64 10.61
C VAL A 252 -1.60 -21.52 10.88
N ALA A 253 -1.97 -20.53 11.70
CA ALA A 253 -3.36 -20.30 12.06
C ALA A 253 -3.58 -18.84 12.52
N VAL A 254 -4.86 -18.44 12.47
CA VAL A 254 -5.32 -17.13 12.94
C VAL A 254 -6.58 -17.29 13.78
N SER A 255 -6.57 -16.69 14.96
CA SER A 255 -7.74 -16.46 15.80
C SER A 255 -8.04 -14.97 15.88
N CYS A 256 -9.32 -14.59 15.90
CA CYS A 256 -9.71 -13.20 16.04
C CYS A 256 -10.98 -13.08 16.88
N ALA A 257 -10.98 -12.10 17.80
CA ALA A 257 -12.14 -11.73 18.59
C ALA A 257 -12.42 -10.24 18.44
N GLY A 258 -13.67 -9.82 18.58
CA GLY A 258 -14.07 -8.43 18.49
C GLY A 258 -15.12 -8.08 19.55
N GLY A 259 -15.17 -6.80 19.89
CA GLY A 259 -16.26 -6.23 20.66
C GLY A 259 -17.58 -6.23 19.87
N ARG A 260 -18.64 -5.74 20.51
CA ARG A 260 -19.91 -5.47 19.79
C ARG A 260 -19.69 -4.30 18.83
N VAL A 261 -20.44 -4.30 17.73
CA VAL A 261 -20.50 -3.14 16.83
C VAL A 261 -21.25 -2.02 17.55
N ASN A 262 -20.57 -0.92 17.87
CA ASN A 262 -21.16 0.21 18.58
C ASN A 262 -21.37 1.45 17.67
N LEU A 263 -20.86 1.41 16.44
CA LEU A 263 -21.10 2.45 15.44
C LEU A 263 -22.43 2.14 14.72
N PRO A 264 -23.49 2.95 14.91
CA PRO A 264 -24.77 2.72 14.25
C PRO A 264 -24.61 2.61 12.73
N GLY A 265 -25.17 1.55 12.14
CA GLY A 265 -25.11 1.29 10.70
C GLY A 265 -23.85 0.58 10.21
N ALA A 266 -22.81 0.38 11.04
CA ALA A 266 -21.66 -0.43 10.70
C ALA A 266 -21.93 -1.94 10.87
N GLU A 267 -21.15 -2.76 10.15
CA GLU A 267 -21.18 -4.23 10.27
C GLU A 267 -19.95 -4.76 11.00
N VAL A 268 -18.83 -4.05 10.93
CA VAL A 268 -17.54 -4.46 11.48
C VAL A 268 -17.30 -3.81 12.84
N PRO A 269 -16.88 -4.59 13.87
CA PRO A 269 -16.52 -4.01 15.16
C PRO A 269 -15.33 -3.04 15.04
N GLU A 270 -15.37 -1.96 15.79
CA GLU A 270 -14.29 -0.98 15.88
C GLU A 270 -13.15 -1.39 16.83
N THR A 271 -13.37 -2.41 17.66
CA THR A 271 -12.37 -2.95 18.58
C THR A 271 -12.22 -4.43 18.35
N THR A 272 -11.03 -4.87 17.95
CA THR A 272 -10.71 -6.27 17.66
C THR A 272 -9.32 -6.64 18.14
N CYS A 273 -9.11 -7.93 18.41
CA CYS A 273 -7.81 -8.51 18.69
C CYS A 273 -7.63 -9.77 17.84
N MET A 274 -6.51 -9.88 17.12
CA MET A 274 -6.13 -11.10 16.42
C MET A 274 -4.85 -11.68 17.02
N ALA A 275 -4.77 -13.02 17.01
CA ALA A 275 -3.57 -13.78 17.31
C ALA A 275 -3.21 -14.64 16.10
N VAL A 276 -1.97 -14.52 15.65
CA VAL A 276 -1.46 -15.17 14.44
C VAL A 276 -0.29 -16.08 14.83
N GLU A 277 -0.43 -17.37 14.56
CA GLU A 277 0.60 -18.38 14.79
C GLU A 277 1.45 -18.55 13.54
N TYR A 278 2.76 -18.53 13.68
CA TYR A 278 3.69 -18.68 12.55
C TYR A 278 4.54 -19.95 12.65
N PRO A 279 4.93 -20.55 11.50
CA PRO A 279 5.75 -21.76 11.48
C PRO A 279 7.15 -21.53 12.07
N GLU A 280 7.63 -20.29 12.12
CA GLU A 280 8.88 -19.88 12.76
C GLU A 280 8.80 -19.89 14.30
N ASN A 281 7.72 -20.49 14.86
CA ASN A 281 7.53 -20.73 16.27
C ASN A 281 7.44 -19.44 17.10
N TYR A 282 6.68 -18.47 16.64
CA TYR A 282 6.29 -17.28 17.41
C TYR A 282 4.81 -16.96 17.25
N LEU A 283 4.26 -16.23 18.21
CA LEU A 283 2.90 -15.71 18.20
C LEU A 283 2.95 -14.19 17.96
N ALA A 284 2.19 -13.70 16.98
CA ALA A 284 1.95 -12.27 16.82
C ALA A 284 0.54 -11.91 17.28
N VAL A 285 0.42 -10.91 18.14
CA VAL A 285 -0.86 -10.38 18.62
C VAL A 285 -1.03 -8.95 18.13
N PHE A 286 -2.18 -8.65 17.54
CA PHE A 286 -2.51 -7.30 17.12
C PHE A 286 -3.87 -6.86 17.64
N THR A 287 -3.89 -5.74 18.34
CA THR A 287 -5.11 -5.12 18.85
C THR A 287 -5.37 -3.78 18.16
N VAL A 288 -6.60 -3.58 17.72
CA VAL A 288 -7.07 -2.29 17.23
C VAL A 288 -8.21 -1.79 18.12
N GLY A 289 -8.15 -0.51 18.50
CA GLY A 289 -9.20 0.14 19.27
C GLY A 289 -9.42 1.57 18.77
N TYR A 290 -10.64 1.90 18.36
CA TYR A 290 -10.97 3.20 17.77
C TYR A 290 -11.97 4.01 18.59
N LYS A 291 -12.25 3.58 19.79
CA LYS A 291 -13.04 4.30 20.82
C LYS A 291 -12.25 4.42 22.12
N ALA A 292 -10.92 4.38 22.01
CA ALA A 292 -10.00 4.55 23.12
C ALA A 292 -9.55 6.03 23.25
N MET A 293 -8.81 6.33 24.29
CA MET A 293 -8.11 7.60 24.41
C MET A 293 -7.15 7.79 23.23
N ARG A 294 -7.00 9.02 22.75
CA ARG A 294 -6.05 9.35 21.70
C ARG A 294 -4.61 9.31 22.24
N TYR A 295 -3.80 8.48 21.63
CA TYR A 295 -2.37 8.39 21.95
C TYR A 295 -1.55 9.35 21.08
N ALA A 296 -0.39 9.77 21.59
CA ALA A 296 0.60 10.48 20.79
C ALA A 296 1.14 9.58 19.66
N PRO A 297 1.61 10.16 18.54
CA PRO A 297 2.14 9.39 17.39
C PRO A 297 3.25 8.41 17.74
N ALA A 298 4.01 8.67 18.78
CA ALA A 298 5.04 7.76 19.27
C ALA A 298 4.48 6.44 19.84
N ASN A 299 3.20 6.41 20.27
CA ASN A 299 2.60 5.27 20.95
C ASN A 299 1.30 4.77 20.35
N ASP A 300 0.70 5.48 19.39
CA ASP A 300 -0.60 5.13 18.82
C ASP A 300 -0.56 3.88 17.93
N GLN A 301 0.65 3.54 17.43
CA GLN A 301 0.92 2.38 16.59
C GLN A 301 2.25 1.75 17.01
N MET A 302 2.21 0.69 17.77
CA MET A 302 3.41 0.04 18.28
C MET A 302 3.53 -1.40 17.79
N LYS A 303 4.76 -1.88 17.63
CA LYS A 303 5.12 -3.28 17.49
C LYS A 303 6.30 -3.54 18.42
N GLN A 304 6.12 -4.48 19.32
CA GLN A 304 7.13 -4.92 20.26
C GLN A 304 7.57 -6.34 19.93
N PHE A 305 8.83 -6.51 19.56
CA PHE A 305 9.43 -7.81 19.28
C PHE A 305 10.17 -8.27 20.52
N HIS A 306 9.62 -9.28 21.21
CA HIS A 306 10.16 -9.79 22.48
C HIS A 306 11.10 -10.97 22.19
N GLY A 307 12.40 -10.71 22.25
CA GLY A 307 13.44 -11.72 22.09
C GLY A 307 14.04 -12.16 23.41
N SER A 308 14.82 -13.25 23.38
CA SER A 308 15.47 -13.82 24.56
C SER A 308 16.64 -12.99 25.11
N LYS A 309 17.16 -12.04 24.32
CA LYS A 309 18.30 -11.19 24.69
C LYS A 309 17.97 -9.70 24.72
N ALA A 310 16.93 -9.29 24.00
CA ALA A 310 16.50 -7.91 23.92
C ALA A 310 15.05 -7.81 23.45
N ARG A 311 14.43 -6.64 23.67
CA ARG A 311 13.14 -6.25 23.09
C ARG A 311 13.34 -5.05 22.18
N LEU A 312 12.74 -5.08 20.99
CA LEU A 312 12.68 -3.96 20.06
C LEU A 312 11.25 -3.40 20.00
N ASP A 313 11.10 -2.12 20.31
CA ASP A 313 9.87 -1.36 20.19
C ASP A 313 9.94 -0.49 18.93
N MET A 314 8.98 -0.67 18.01
CA MET A 314 8.87 0.06 16.74
C MET A 314 7.56 0.85 16.69
N SER A 315 7.66 2.17 16.71
CA SER A 315 6.53 3.08 16.48
C SER A 315 6.56 3.66 15.04
N ARG A 316 5.66 4.58 14.71
CA ARG A 316 5.74 5.30 13.44
C ARG A 316 6.71 6.47 13.44
N GLU A 317 7.23 6.87 14.61
CA GLU A 317 8.12 8.02 14.77
C GLU A 317 9.44 7.67 15.44
N GLY A 318 9.73 6.37 15.65
CA GLY A 318 10.98 5.96 16.25
C GLY A 318 11.03 4.48 16.59
N TYR A 319 12.18 4.09 17.12
CA TYR A 319 12.40 2.77 17.68
C TYR A 319 13.23 2.86 18.97
N ALA A 320 13.10 1.82 19.82
CA ALA A 320 13.88 1.66 21.04
C ALA A 320 14.24 0.19 21.24
N LEU A 321 15.51 -0.10 21.49
CA LEU A 321 16.02 -1.43 21.83
C LEU A 321 16.35 -1.48 23.33
N TYR A 322 15.72 -2.40 24.04
CA TYR A 322 15.95 -2.69 25.46
C TYR A 322 16.71 -3.99 25.58
N ALA A 323 17.95 -3.93 26.09
CA ALA A 323 18.74 -5.13 26.31
C ALA A 323 18.29 -5.85 27.59
N GLN A 324 18.39 -7.19 27.61
CA GLN A 324 18.18 -7.97 28.84
C GLN A 324 19.22 -7.55 29.89
N SER A 325 18.76 -7.15 31.04
CA SER A 325 19.62 -6.78 32.19
C SER A 325 18.86 -6.94 33.50
N ASP A 326 19.57 -6.96 34.58
CA ASP A 326 18.99 -7.00 35.93
C ASP A 326 18.20 -5.72 36.30
N ALA A 327 18.47 -4.61 35.58
CA ALA A 327 17.81 -3.32 35.77
C ALA A 327 16.46 -3.20 35.01
N VAL A 328 15.98 -4.25 34.42
CA VAL A 328 14.66 -4.43 33.79
C VAL A 328 14.14 -3.19 33.04
N ASP A 329 14.38 -3.14 31.75
CA ASP A 329 13.83 -2.26 30.71
C ASP A 329 13.50 -0.78 31.05
N LEU A 330 14.17 -0.21 32.08
CA LEU A 330 13.97 1.18 32.49
C LEU A 330 14.44 2.18 31.41
N PHE A 331 15.54 1.84 30.74
CA PHE A 331 16.14 2.70 29.73
C PHE A 331 16.52 1.91 28.48
N PRO A 332 16.25 2.42 27.28
CA PRO A 332 16.70 1.76 26.05
C PRO A 332 18.22 1.85 25.91
N ALA A 333 18.83 0.75 25.45
CA ALA A 333 20.24 0.73 25.06
C ALA A 333 20.49 1.49 23.74
N ILE A 334 19.49 1.51 22.86
CA ILE A 334 19.49 2.26 21.60
C ILE A 334 18.11 2.88 21.42
N GLU A 335 18.06 4.16 21.11
CA GLU A 335 16.83 4.87 20.78
C GLU A 335 17.05 5.84 19.63
N LYS A 336 16.07 5.92 18.73
CA LYS A 336 15.97 6.96 17.70
C LYS A 336 14.54 7.44 17.62
N ARG A 337 14.35 8.76 17.63
CA ARG A 337 13.05 9.40 17.44
C ARG A 337 13.14 10.47 16.34
N GLN A 338 12.15 10.48 15.46
CA GLN A 338 12.00 11.46 14.40
C GLN A 338 10.52 11.86 14.26
N PRO A 339 10.03 12.75 15.13
CA PRO A 339 8.64 13.20 15.08
C PRO A 339 8.27 13.78 13.71
N GLY A 340 7.08 13.45 13.21
CA GLY A 340 6.59 13.93 11.90
C GLY A 340 7.25 13.32 10.67
N SER A 341 8.25 12.45 10.82
CA SER A 341 9.01 11.89 9.69
C SER A 341 8.22 10.88 8.84
N PHE A 342 7.10 10.36 9.33
CA PHE A 342 6.36 9.30 8.64
C PHE A 342 5.82 9.68 7.25
N GLU A 343 5.63 10.97 6.96
CA GLU A 343 5.26 11.44 5.63
C GLU A 343 6.33 11.13 4.58
N SER A 344 7.60 11.13 4.96
CA SER A 344 8.72 10.77 4.08
C SER A 344 8.63 9.33 3.56
N ALA A 345 8.02 8.43 4.33
CA ALA A 345 7.84 7.02 3.96
C ALA A 345 7.05 6.85 2.64
N THR A 346 5.99 7.64 2.45
CA THR A 346 5.19 7.59 1.20
C THR A 346 6.03 8.05 0.01
N ARG A 347 6.77 9.16 0.16
CA ARG A 347 7.63 9.66 -0.92
C ARG A 347 8.76 8.69 -1.26
N ALA A 348 9.41 8.10 -0.27
CA ALA A 348 10.44 7.08 -0.47
C ALA A 348 9.88 5.86 -1.20
N HIS A 349 8.66 5.43 -0.85
CA HIS A 349 7.99 4.31 -1.48
C HIS A 349 7.63 4.58 -2.95
N ILE A 350 7.13 5.78 -3.26
CA ILE A 350 6.87 6.20 -4.64
C ILE A 350 8.17 6.30 -5.45
N ARG A 351 9.27 6.84 -4.89
CA ARG A 351 10.57 6.86 -5.59
C ARG A 351 11.03 5.45 -5.95
N ASN A 352 10.92 4.51 -5.02
CA ASN A 352 11.25 3.12 -5.29
C ASN A 352 10.40 2.55 -6.45
N PHE A 353 9.09 2.81 -6.49
CA PHE A 353 8.24 2.41 -7.61
C PHE A 353 8.73 2.98 -8.94
N LEU A 354 9.03 4.28 -9.00
CA LEU A 354 9.51 4.94 -10.21
C LEU A 354 10.87 4.42 -10.66
N GLU A 355 11.77 4.08 -9.73
CA GLU A 355 13.04 3.43 -10.01
C GLU A 355 12.83 2.02 -10.57
N CYS A 356 11.88 1.25 -10.03
CA CYS A 356 11.55 -0.08 -10.50
C CYS A 356 10.91 -0.07 -11.90
N ILE A 357 10.07 0.93 -12.22
CA ILE A 357 9.55 1.12 -13.59
C ILE A 357 10.72 1.26 -14.59
N ARG A 358 11.75 2.05 -14.26
CA ARG A 358 12.90 2.28 -15.14
C ARG A 358 13.83 1.07 -15.21
N SER A 359 14.13 0.46 -14.07
CA SER A 359 15.10 -0.63 -13.95
C SER A 359 14.55 -2.01 -14.21
N ARG A 360 13.22 -2.16 -14.23
CA ARG A 360 12.48 -3.43 -14.29
C ARG A 360 12.82 -4.40 -13.14
N LYS A 361 13.35 -3.89 -12.02
CA LYS A 361 13.61 -4.67 -10.80
C LYS A 361 12.35 -4.75 -9.94
N ASP A 362 12.33 -5.72 -9.04
CA ASP A 362 11.25 -5.87 -8.07
C ASP A 362 11.20 -4.68 -7.11
N PRO A 363 9.99 -4.17 -6.78
CA PRO A 363 9.82 -3.11 -5.82
C PRO A 363 9.98 -3.60 -4.37
N ASN A 364 10.14 -2.65 -3.44
CA ASN A 364 10.25 -2.94 -2.01
C ASN A 364 9.08 -3.73 -1.43
N THR A 365 7.92 -3.66 -2.08
CA THR A 365 6.74 -4.47 -1.72
C THR A 365 6.13 -5.09 -2.98
N THR A 366 6.46 -6.34 -3.22
CA THR A 366 5.94 -7.11 -4.35
C THR A 366 4.50 -7.60 -4.10
N VAL A 367 3.86 -8.13 -5.14
CA VAL A 367 2.52 -8.73 -5.03
C VAL A 367 2.50 -9.97 -4.15
N GLU A 368 3.60 -10.73 -4.08
CA GLU A 368 3.73 -11.87 -3.17
C GLU A 368 3.68 -11.41 -1.71
N MET A 369 4.43 -10.36 -1.35
CA MET A 369 4.40 -9.77 -0.01
C MET A 369 3.01 -9.22 0.32
N GLY A 370 2.35 -8.60 -0.66
CA GLY A 370 0.96 -8.17 -0.56
C GLY A 370 0.02 -9.33 -0.25
N GLN A 371 0.18 -10.47 -0.95
CA GLN A 371 -0.63 -11.66 -0.75
C GLN A 371 -0.37 -12.34 0.61
N HIS A 372 0.86 -12.43 1.07
CA HIS A 372 1.15 -12.97 2.41
C HIS A 372 0.33 -12.22 3.48
N THR A 373 0.32 -10.90 3.40
CA THR A 373 -0.49 -10.07 4.30
C THR A 373 -1.98 -10.26 4.08
N SER A 374 -2.47 -10.26 2.84
CA SER A 374 -3.89 -10.42 2.52
C SER A 374 -4.46 -11.75 3.03
N VAL A 375 -3.68 -12.84 3.02
CA VAL A 375 -4.08 -14.13 3.58
C VAL A 375 -4.35 -14.03 5.08
N VAL A 376 -3.44 -13.44 5.85
CA VAL A 376 -3.65 -13.24 7.30
C VAL A 376 -4.91 -12.42 7.57
N LEU A 377 -5.12 -11.34 6.81
CA LEU A 377 -6.28 -10.46 6.97
C LEU A 377 -7.59 -11.19 6.67
N ALA A 378 -7.64 -11.96 5.58
CA ALA A 378 -8.82 -12.74 5.22
C ALA A 378 -9.13 -13.83 6.26
N MET A 379 -8.11 -14.51 6.78
CA MET A 379 -8.25 -15.49 7.87
C MET A 379 -8.75 -14.81 9.16
N ALA A 380 -8.26 -13.60 9.49
CA ALA A 380 -8.73 -12.87 10.66
C ALA A 380 -10.21 -12.46 10.53
N VAL A 381 -10.63 -12.02 9.34
CA VAL A 381 -12.05 -11.73 9.04
C VAL A 381 -12.90 -13.00 9.19
N ALA A 382 -12.47 -14.12 8.62
CA ALA A 382 -13.17 -15.39 8.72
C ALA A 382 -13.26 -15.87 10.18
N ALA A 383 -12.16 -15.77 10.95
CA ALA A 383 -12.13 -16.12 12.37
C ALA A 383 -13.08 -15.26 13.20
N LEU A 384 -13.07 -13.94 12.99
CA LEU A 384 -13.94 -12.99 13.69
C LEU A 384 -15.43 -13.27 13.42
N ARG A 385 -15.78 -13.53 12.14
CA ARG A 385 -17.17 -13.76 11.73
C ARG A 385 -17.72 -15.12 12.14
N SER A 386 -16.88 -16.16 12.17
CA SER A 386 -17.28 -17.52 12.53
C SER A 386 -17.10 -17.85 14.01
N GLY A 387 -16.29 -17.09 14.74
CA GLY A 387 -15.86 -17.42 16.11
C GLY A 387 -14.90 -18.62 16.17
N ARG A 388 -14.34 -19.06 15.04
CA ARG A 388 -13.49 -20.25 14.95
C ARG A 388 -12.05 -19.86 14.63
N ARG A 389 -11.09 -20.67 15.09
CA ARG A 389 -9.68 -20.54 14.68
C ARG A 389 -9.52 -21.06 13.26
N MET A 390 -8.99 -20.23 12.35
CA MET A 390 -8.71 -20.59 10.97
C MET A 390 -7.29 -21.13 10.83
N LYS A 391 -7.12 -22.24 10.11
CA LYS A 391 -5.82 -22.82 9.75
C LYS A 391 -5.49 -22.52 8.30
N TRP A 392 -4.20 -22.43 7.99
CA TRP A 392 -3.72 -22.27 6.63
C TRP A 392 -3.21 -23.59 6.07
N ASN A 393 -3.80 -24.05 4.98
CA ASN A 393 -3.31 -25.18 4.20
C ASN A 393 -2.44 -24.65 3.05
N ALA A 394 -1.13 -24.70 3.24
CA ALA A 394 -0.17 -24.15 2.26
C ALA A 394 -0.16 -24.91 0.94
N ALA A 395 -0.41 -26.24 0.97
CA ALA A 395 -0.40 -27.08 -0.22
C ALA A 395 -1.58 -26.76 -1.15
N GLU A 396 -2.76 -26.53 -0.57
CA GLU A 396 -3.98 -26.19 -1.30
C GLU A 396 -4.21 -24.68 -1.46
N ARG A 397 -3.39 -23.85 -0.81
CA ARG A 397 -3.55 -22.38 -0.74
C ARG A 397 -4.93 -21.96 -0.23
N LYS A 398 -5.45 -22.67 0.79
CA LYS A 398 -6.79 -22.44 1.34
C LYS A 398 -6.75 -22.28 2.85
N MET A 399 -7.75 -21.55 3.38
CA MET A 399 -8.01 -21.54 4.80
C MET A 399 -9.05 -22.62 5.15
N GLU A 400 -8.85 -23.25 6.31
CA GLU A 400 -9.71 -24.26 6.91
C GLU A 400 -10.13 -23.82 8.31
N ALA A 401 -11.31 -24.27 8.77
CA ALA A 401 -11.87 -23.88 10.08
C ALA A 401 -11.61 -24.94 11.16
#